data_6a2224d813147bafbacda22f865bb233
#
_entry.id   6a2224d813147bafbacda22f865bb233
#
_cell.length_a   1.000
_cell.length_b   1.000
_cell.length_c   1.000
_cell.angle_alpha   90.00
_cell.angle_beta   90.00
_cell.angle_gamma   90.00
#
_symmetry.space_group_name_H-M   'P 1'
#
loop_
_entity.id
_entity.type
_entity.pdbx_description
1 polymer ?
#
loop_
_entity_poly.entity_id
_entity_poly.type
_entity_poly.pdbx_seq_one_letter_code
_entity_poly.pdbx_strand_id
1 'polypeptide(L)'
;MIIGICGLIGSGKGTVADILVEQGYKKVSFADKLKDGVATVFGWDRAMLEGDTDESRAWREQPDDFWTAETGRTITPRIVLQEFGTDCMRDGFYDGIWVSLLKKELLQKPGNYVIPDVRFANEQNMIRDIGGQVWQVRRGDVPLWWETAINCNEANASEELNNTMKVVFPEVHTSEWKWARRDEEFTLTIENNNSIETLKHQVLSHLGSNQTLSTPDNSLSIQFSDYGC
;
A
#
# COMPACT_ATOMS: atom_id res chain seq x y z
N MET A 1 -8.32 0.04 13.43
CA MET A 1 -8.62 0.65 12.11
C MET A 1 -7.45 0.44 11.16
N ILE A 2 -7.71 0.09 9.89
CA ILE A 2 -6.66 -0.14 8.88
C ILE A 2 -6.89 0.87 7.75
N ILE A 3 -5.83 1.59 7.35
CA ILE A 3 -5.89 2.61 6.30
C ILE A 3 -4.81 2.30 5.27
N GLY A 4 -5.23 1.97 4.05
CA GLY A 4 -4.34 1.88 2.90
C GLY A 4 -4.29 3.19 2.14
N ILE A 5 -3.12 3.60 1.67
CA ILE A 5 -2.93 4.87 0.97
C ILE A 5 -2.42 4.62 -0.45
N CYS A 6 -3.17 5.11 -1.43
CA CYS A 6 -2.81 5.16 -2.85
C CYS A 6 -2.43 6.59 -3.28
N GLY A 7 -1.74 6.73 -4.37
CA GLY A 7 -1.42 8.03 -4.96
C GLY A 7 -0.17 7.97 -5.84
N LEU A 8 0.00 8.96 -6.69
CA LEU A 8 1.14 9.10 -7.58
C LEU A 8 2.46 9.29 -6.80
N ILE A 9 3.60 9.07 -7.45
CA ILE A 9 4.91 9.43 -6.91
C ILE A 9 4.91 10.92 -6.58
N GLY A 10 5.41 11.28 -5.39
CA GLY A 10 5.48 12.68 -4.94
C GLY A 10 4.14 13.27 -4.44
N SER A 11 3.04 12.51 -4.42
CA SER A 11 1.73 13.03 -3.96
C SER A 11 1.67 13.34 -2.45
N GLY A 12 2.60 12.78 -1.64
CA GLY A 12 2.62 13.01 -0.18
C GLY A 12 2.05 11.85 0.64
N LYS A 13 1.93 10.64 0.08
CA LYS A 13 1.50 9.43 0.81
C LYS A 13 2.28 9.18 2.10
N GLY A 14 3.62 9.33 2.02
CA GLY A 14 4.49 9.19 3.19
C GLY A 14 4.14 10.18 4.29
N THR A 15 3.95 11.45 3.94
CA THR A 15 3.56 12.49 4.89
C THR A 15 2.21 12.20 5.56
N VAL A 16 1.22 11.74 4.78
CA VAL A 16 -0.08 11.32 5.35
C VAL A 16 0.11 10.13 6.28
N ALA A 17 0.93 9.15 5.91
CA ALA A 17 1.24 8.02 6.78
C ALA A 17 1.94 8.46 8.08
N ASP A 18 2.88 9.39 8.00
CA ASP A 18 3.59 9.91 9.19
C ASP A 18 2.64 10.68 10.12
N ILE A 19 1.70 11.47 9.58
CA ILE A 19 0.62 12.10 10.38
C ILE A 19 -0.21 11.03 11.10
N LEU A 20 -0.56 9.93 10.43
CA LEU A 20 -1.31 8.83 11.04
C LEU A 20 -0.48 8.12 12.12
N VAL A 21 0.83 7.96 11.93
CA VAL A 21 1.73 7.42 12.95
C VAL A 21 1.76 8.30 14.20
N GLU A 22 1.76 9.63 14.05
CA GLU A 22 1.59 10.57 15.18
C GLU A 22 0.27 10.36 15.94
N GLN A 23 -0.76 9.80 15.28
CA GLN A 23 -2.05 9.46 15.89
C GLN A 23 -2.10 8.00 16.42
N GLY A 24 -0.97 7.33 16.54
CA GLY A 24 -0.86 5.99 17.12
C GLY A 24 -1.09 4.84 16.13
N TYR A 25 -1.10 5.10 14.82
CA TYR A 25 -1.09 4.04 13.81
C TYR A 25 0.29 3.43 13.66
N LYS A 26 0.34 2.12 13.42
CA LYS A 26 1.58 1.42 13.06
C LYS A 26 1.72 1.40 11.55
N LYS A 27 2.86 1.87 11.05
CA LYS A 27 3.18 1.80 9.63
C LYS A 27 3.62 0.39 9.28
N VAL A 28 3.02 -0.20 8.26
CA VAL A 28 3.34 -1.52 7.71
C VAL A 28 3.29 -1.47 6.18
N SER A 29 3.94 -2.42 5.50
CA SER A 29 4.05 -2.43 4.04
C SER A 29 3.84 -3.84 3.50
N PHE A 30 3.25 -3.97 2.30
CA PHE A 30 3.21 -5.24 1.57
C PHE A 30 4.60 -5.79 1.28
N ALA A 31 5.60 -4.90 1.15
CA ALA A 31 6.98 -5.28 0.89
C ALA A 31 7.80 -5.64 2.14
N ASP A 32 7.26 -5.51 3.36
CA ASP A 32 8.04 -5.77 4.58
C ASP A 32 8.56 -7.21 4.62
N LYS A 33 7.69 -8.19 4.38
CA LYS A 33 8.10 -9.60 4.39
C LYS A 33 9.04 -9.99 3.25
N LEU A 34 8.91 -9.34 2.10
CA LEU A 34 9.86 -9.46 1.01
C LEU A 34 11.25 -9.00 1.45
N LYS A 35 11.34 -7.80 2.02
CA LYS A 35 12.61 -7.21 2.49
C LYS A 35 13.22 -8.03 3.63
N ASP A 36 12.38 -8.52 4.58
CA ASP A 36 12.81 -9.43 5.65
C ASP A 36 13.44 -10.71 5.09
N GLY A 37 12.77 -11.32 4.08
CA GLY A 37 13.25 -12.51 3.40
C GLY A 37 14.57 -12.28 2.67
N VAL A 38 14.66 -11.22 1.87
CA VAL A 38 15.87 -10.85 1.14
C VAL A 38 17.03 -10.53 2.10
N ALA A 39 16.78 -9.75 3.18
CA ALA A 39 17.79 -9.46 4.19
C ALA A 39 18.36 -10.75 4.78
N THR A 40 17.50 -11.71 5.11
CA THR A 40 17.90 -13.00 5.71
C THR A 40 18.70 -13.85 4.73
N VAL A 41 18.25 -13.98 3.47
CA VAL A 41 18.87 -14.86 2.47
C VAL A 41 20.22 -14.32 2.00
N PHE A 42 20.32 -13.00 1.78
CA PHE A 42 21.52 -12.37 1.22
C PHE A 42 22.47 -11.83 2.31
N GLY A 43 22.05 -11.81 3.58
CA GLY A 43 22.83 -11.24 4.67
C GLY A 43 22.95 -9.71 4.62
N TRP A 44 22.03 -9.04 3.92
CA TRP A 44 22.05 -7.59 3.77
C TRP A 44 21.34 -6.87 4.92
N ASP A 45 21.77 -5.65 5.21
CA ASP A 45 21.12 -4.81 6.22
C ASP A 45 19.66 -4.52 5.81
N ARG A 46 18.74 -4.92 6.68
CA ARG A 46 17.30 -4.73 6.48
C ARG A 46 16.91 -3.25 6.32
N ALA A 47 17.56 -2.35 7.07
CA ALA A 47 17.28 -0.92 7.00
C ALA A 47 17.70 -0.34 5.63
N MET A 48 18.80 -0.81 5.06
CA MET A 48 19.24 -0.40 3.72
C MET A 48 18.29 -0.86 2.61
N LEU A 49 17.55 -1.95 2.83
CA LEU A 49 16.51 -2.41 1.89
C LEU A 49 15.24 -1.55 1.90
N GLU A 50 15.04 -0.66 2.89
CA GLU A 50 13.86 0.23 2.92
C GLU A 50 13.83 1.22 1.76
N GLY A 51 14.93 1.91 1.48
CA GLY A 51 15.02 2.92 0.44
C GLY A 51 14.23 4.19 0.77
N ASP A 52 14.08 4.51 2.05
CA ASP A 52 13.41 5.70 2.57
C ASP A 52 14.37 6.89 2.73
N THR A 53 15.68 6.63 2.88
CA THR A 53 16.74 7.64 2.90
C THR A 53 17.47 7.71 1.55
N ASP A 54 18.16 8.82 1.28
CA ASP A 54 19.00 8.97 0.07
C ASP A 54 20.12 7.93 0.05
N GLU A 55 20.72 7.64 1.20
CA GLU A 55 21.74 6.62 1.37
C GLU A 55 21.21 5.22 1.00
N SER A 56 20.09 4.81 1.57
CA SER A 56 19.50 3.49 1.30
C SER A 56 19.01 3.38 -0.16
N ARG A 57 18.53 4.47 -0.76
CA ARG A 57 18.17 4.50 -2.19
C ARG A 57 19.42 4.30 -3.07
N ALA A 58 20.50 5.05 -2.79
CA ALA A 58 21.74 4.91 -3.52
C ALA A 58 22.36 3.52 -3.38
N TRP A 59 22.36 2.97 -2.16
CA TRP A 59 22.91 1.64 -1.88
C TRP A 59 22.16 0.54 -2.64
N ARG A 60 20.83 0.62 -2.75
CA ARG A 60 20.04 -0.38 -3.50
C ARG A 60 20.37 -0.45 -4.99
N GLU A 61 20.93 0.61 -5.55
CA GLU A 61 21.36 0.66 -6.97
C GLU A 61 22.82 0.22 -7.16
N GLN A 62 23.61 0.05 -6.07
CA GLN A 62 25.00 -0.38 -6.18
C GLN A 62 25.10 -1.88 -6.44
N PRO A 63 25.96 -2.31 -7.36
CA PRO A 63 26.27 -3.72 -7.52
C PRO A 63 26.85 -4.32 -6.23
N ASP A 64 26.37 -5.51 -5.88
CA ASP A 64 27.04 -6.35 -4.89
C ASP A 64 28.13 -7.15 -5.60
N ASP A 65 29.39 -6.94 -5.21
CA ASP A 65 30.55 -7.51 -5.88
C ASP A 65 30.56 -9.04 -5.82
N PHE A 66 30.18 -9.62 -4.68
CA PHE A 66 30.14 -11.06 -4.51
C PHE A 66 29.10 -11.70 -5.43
N TRP A 67 27.86 -11.26 -5.35
CA TRP A 67 26.77 -11.85 -6.15
C TRP A 67 26.92 -11.56 -7.64
N THR A 68 27.51 -10.42 -8.01
CA THR A 68 27.82 -10.09 -9.41
C THR A 68 28.89 -11.05 -9.96
N ALA A 69 29.92 -11.39 -9.18
CA ALA A 69 30.93 -12.35 -9.59
C ALA A 69 30.38 -13.78 -9.70
N GLU A 70 29.60 -14.23 -8.70
CA GLU A 70 29.03 -15.58 -8.67
C GLU A 70 28.01 -15.83 -9.82
N THR A 71 27.21 -14.81 -10.16
CA THR A 71 26.15 -14.97 -11.17
C THR A 71 26.58 -14.60 -12.59
N GLY A 72 27.71 -13.94 -12.76
CA GLY A 72 28.22 -13.44 -14.05
C GLY A 72 27.38 -12.30 -14.67
N ARG A 73 26.47 -11.68 -13.88
CA ARG A 73 25.66 -10.52 -14.28
C ARG A 73 25.61 -9.51 -13.15
N THR A 74 25.35 -8.24 -13.45
CA THR A 74 25.21 -7.20 -12.43
C THR A 74 24.05 -7.55 -11.49
N ILE A 75 24.33 -7.69 -10.20
CA ILE A 75 23.36 -7.91 -9.13
C ILE A 75 23.35 -6.71 -8.21
N THR A 76 22.22 -6.06 -8.10
CA THR A 76 21.97 -4.99 -7.10
C THR A 76 20.86 -5.43 -6.14
N PRO A 77 20.77 -4.88 -4.92
CA PRO A 77 19.66 -5.15 -4.02
C PRO A 77 18.29 -4.85 -4.63
N ARG A 78 18.19 -3.84 -5.50
CA ARG A 78 16.96 -3.55 -6.24
C ARG A 78 16.57 -4.68 -7.19
N ILE A 79 17.51 -5.21 -7.96
CA ILE A 79 17.27 -6.33 -8.88
C ILE A 79 16.79 -7.56 -8.08
N VAL A 80 17.46 -7.86 -6.97
CA VAL A 80 17.07 -9.00 -6.12
C VAL A 80 15.66 -8.80 -5.54
N LEU A 81 15.31 -7.62 -5.03
CA LEU A 81 13.96 -7.35 -4.56
C LEU A 81 12.90 -7.54 -5.65
N GLN A 82 13.19 -7.16 -6.88
CA GLN A 82 12.29 -7.34 -8.00
C GLN A 82 12.15 -8.82 -8.39
N GLU A 83 13.24 -9.50 -8.64
CA GLU A 83 13.23 -10.92 -9.07
C GLU A 83 12.70 -11.84 -7.97
N PHE A 84 13.17 -11.69 -6.73
CA PHE A 84 12.67 -12.50 -5.62
C PHE A 84 11.19 -12.20 -5.34
N GLY A 85 10.80 -10.93 -5.38
CA GLY A 85 9.43 -10.51 -5.10
C GLY A 85 8.44 -10.91 -6.17
N THR A 86 8.80 -10.81 -7.43
CA THR A 86 7.94 -11.07 -8.58
C THR A 86 8.18 -12.48 -9.13
N ASP A 87 9.35 -12.70 -9.74
CA ASP A 87 9.57 -13.90 -10.54
C ASP A 87 9.57 -15.18 -9.68
N CYS A 88 10.22 -15.13 -8.49
CA CYS A 88 10.28 -16.29 -7.60
C CYS A 88 8.99 -16.48 -6.80
N MET A 89 8.49 -15.43 -6.16
CA MET A 89 7.43 -15.57 -5.19
C MET A 89 6.03 -15.36 -5.77
N ARG A 90 5.79 -14.34 -6.60
CA ARG A 90 4.48 -14.14 -7.22
C ARG A 90 4.27 -15.15 -8.34
N ASP A 91 5.16 -15.18 -9.31
CA ASP A 91 4.99 -16.00 -10.52
C ASP A 91 5.33 -17.47 -10.25
N GLY A 92 6.39 -17.74 -9.48
CA GLY A 92 6.85 -19.09 -9.19
C GLY A 92 6.11 -19.82 -8.09
N PHE A 93 5.45 -19.13 -7.16
CA PHE A 93 4.74 -19.73 -6.03
C PHE A 93 3.26 -19.33 -5.96
N TYR A 94 2.96 -18.04 -5.70
CA TYR A 94 1.59 -17.56 -5.53
C TYR A 94 1.51 -16.05 -5.69
N ASP A 95 0.77 -15.53 -6.68
CA ASP A 95 0.70 -14.09 -6.97
C ASP A 95 0.23 -13.24 -5.76
N GLY A 96 -0.69 -13.76 -4.96
CA GLY A 96 -1.20 -13.10 -3.76
C GLY A 96 -0.30 -13.18 -2.53
N ILE A 97 0.94 -13.70 -2.61
CA ILE A 97 1.77 -14.03 -1.43
C ILE A 97 1.95 -12.85 -0.47
N TRP A 98 2.32 -11.68 -0.96
CA TRP A 98 2.59 -10.52 -0.13
C TRP A 98 1.32 -9.96 0.52
N VAL A 99 0.22 -9.98 -0.22
CA VAL A 99 -1.12 -9.59 0.28
C VAL A 99 -1.56 -10.53 1.40
N SER A 100 -1.42 -11.84 1.19
CA SER A 100 -1.82 -12.85 2.18
C SER A 100 -0.97 -12.80 3.45
N LEU A 101 0.34 -12.55 3.34
CA LEU A 101 1.23 -12.42 4.49
C LEU A 101 0.86 -11.20 5.36
N LEU A 102 0.62 -10.04 4.73
CA LEU A 102 0.18 -8.86 5.47
C LEU A 102 -1.21 -9.06 6.06
N LYS A 103 -2.19 -9.61 5.31
CA LYS A 103 -3.51 -9.96 5.83
C LYS A 103 -3.43 -10.84 7.07
N LYS A 104 -2.63 -11.89 7.04
CA LYS A 104 -2.42 -12.78 8.18
C LYS A 104 -1.88 -12.03 9.40
N GLU A 105 -0.90 -11.16 9.21
CA GLU A 105 -0.33 -10.36 10.30
C GLU A 105 -1.37 -9.41 10.92
N LEU A 106 -2.13 -8.68 10.09
CA LEU A 106 -3.16 -7.74 10.54
C LEU A 106 -4.29 -8.43 11.32
N LEU A 107 -4.71 -9.63 10.89
CA LEU A 107 -5.72 -10.43 11.58
C LEU A 107 -5.22 -11.00 12.92
N GLN A 108 -3.94 -11.36 13.00
CA GLN A 108 -3.35 -11.90 14.23
C GLN A 108 -3.02 -10.85 15.28
N LYS A 109 -2.80 -9.60 14.85
CA LYS A 109 -2.41 -8.49 15.72
C LYS A 109 -3.37 -7.31 15.52
N PRO A 110 -4.59 -7.35 16.11
CA PRO A 110 -5.52 -6.23 15.97
C PRO A 110 -4.92 -4.92 16.43
N GLY A 111 -5.21 -3.83 15.71
CA GLY A 111 -4.67 -2.51 16.03
C GLY A 111 -5.02 -1.46 14.97
N ASN A 112 -4.39 -0.31 15.09
CA ASN A 112 -4.47 0.75 14.07
C ASN A 112 -3.23 0.67 13.17
N TYR A 113 -3.45 0.52 11.85
CA TYR A 113 -2.39 0.35 10.87
C TYR A 113 -2.55 1.30 9.69
N VAL A 114 -1.42 1.79 9.18
CA VAL A 114 -1.34 2.54 7.92
C VAL A 114 -0.42 1.82 6.94
N ILE A 115 -0.89 1.64 5.70
CA ILE A 115 -0.21 0.95 4.60
C ILE A 115 0.00 1.96 3.48
N PRO A 116 1.18 2.61 3.36
CA PRO A 116 1.39 3.72 2.41
C PRO A 116 1.78 3.31 1.00
N ASP A 117 1.93 2.01 0.74
CA ASP A 117 2.44 1.46 -0.52
C ASP A 117 1.41 0.65 -1.31
N VAL A 118 0.13 0.97 -1.16
CA VAL A 118 -0.95 0.31 -1.92
C VAL A 118 -0.84 0.66 -3.41
N ARG A 119 -0.63 -0.37 -4.26
CA ARG A 119 -0.33 -0.22 -5.69
C ARG A 119 -1.17 -1.10 -6.62
N PHE A 120 -1.93 -2.05 -6.08
CA PHE A 120 -2.69 -3.02 -6.87
C PHE A 120 -4.10 -3.21 -6.35
N ALA A 121 -5.00 -3.65 -7.25
CA ALA A 121 -6.39 -3.91 -6.93
C ALA A 121 -6.59 -4.94 -5.81
N ASN A 122 -5.82 -6.03 -5.85
CA ASN A 122 -5.88 -7.09 -4.83
C ASN A 122 -5.47 -6.59 -3.44
N GLU A 123 -4.55 -5.62 -3.37
CA GLU A 123 -4.15 -4.95 -2.12
C GLU A 123 -5.29 -4.09 -1.57
N GLN A 124 -5.93 -3.28 -2.43
CA GLN A 124 -7.10 -2.47 -2.05
C GLN A 124 -8.27 -3.36 -1.58
N ASN A 125 -8.56 -4.42 -2.34
CA ASN A 125 -9.64 -5.35 -2.01
C ASN A 125 -9.39 -6.03 -0.67
N MET A 126 -8.17 -6.53 -0.42
CA MET A 126 -7.81 -7.12 0.86
C MET A 126 -8.06 -6.16 2.03
N ILE A 127 -7.67 -4.89 1.88
CA ILE A 127 -7.88 -3.88 2.94
C ILE A 127 -9.37 -3.69 3.21
N ARG A 128 -10.21 -3.58 2.15
CA ARG A 128 -11.67 -3.46 2.28
C ARG A 128 -12.30 -4.71 2.89
N ASP A 129 -11.88 -5.90 2.46
CA ASP A 129 -12.39 -7.19 2.94
C ASP A 129 -12.19 -7.41 4.44
N ILE A 130 -11.14 -6.82 5.01
CA ILE A 130 -10.88 -6.87 6.46
C ILE A 130 -11.42 -5.64 7.21
N GLY A 131 -12.33 -4.87 6.58
CA GLY A 131 -12.99 -3.71 7.19
C GLY A 131 -12.13 -2.45 7.26
N GLY A 132 -11.06 -2.37 6.47
CA GLY A 132 -10.21 -1.18 6.36
C GLY A 132 -10.72 -0.16 5.35
N GLN A 133 -10.05 0.97 5.30
CA GLN A 133 -10.31 2.08 4.38
C GLN A 133 -9.19 2.22 3.37
N VAL A 134 -9.51 2.63 2.15
CA VAL A 134 -8.53 2.98 1.11
C VAL A 134 -8.65 4.47 0.81
N TRP A 135 -7.58 5.19 1.07
CA TRP A 135 -7.48 6.63 0.84
C TRP A 135 -6.62 6.93 -0.37
N GLN A 136 -7.00 7.96 -1.12
CA GLN A 136 -6.21 8.50 -2.22
C GLN A 136 -5.56 9.82 -1.78
N VAL A 137 -4.28 10.02 -2.13
CA VAL A 137 -3.59 11.30 -1.96
C VAL A 137 -3.21 11.84 -3.33
N ARG A 138 -3.70 13.04 -3.64
CA ARG A 138 -3.44 13.77 -4.89
C ARG A 138 -2.57 14.99 -4.65
N ARG A 139 -1.73 15.31 -5.61
CA ARG A 139 -0.96 16.55 -5.65
C ARG A 139 -0.71 16.96 -7.07
N GLY A 140 -1.06 18.21 -7.41
CA GLY A 140 -0.98 18.72 -8.78
C GLY A 140 -1.99 18.08 -9.73
N ASP A 141 -1.74 18.27 -11.01
CA ASP A 141 -2.60 17.74 -12.06
C ASP A 141 -2.43 16.23 -12.25
N VAL A 142 -3.47 15.58 -12.70
CA VAL A 142 -3.41 14.16 -13.07
C VAL A 142 -2.64 14.00 -14.39
N PRO A 143 -1.84 12.94 -14.56
CA PRO A 143 -1.09 12.71 -15.79
C PRO A 143 -2.02 12.35 -16.96
N LEU A 144 -1.54 12.55 -18.19
CA LEU A 144 -2.31 12.29 -19.42
C LEU A 144 -2.86 10.86 -19.53
N TRP A 145 -2.18 9.90 -18.92
CA TRP A 145 -2.58 8.50 -18.94
C TRP A 145 -3.66 8.14 -17.88
N TRP A 146 -4.05 9.09 -17.01
CA TRP A 146 -4.92 8.81 -15.86
C TRP A 146 -6.25 8.14 -16.24
N GLU A 147 -7.00 8.75 -17.17
CA GLU A 147 -8.29 8.20 -17.63
C GLU A 147 -8.11 6.82 -18.29
N THR A 148 -7.04 6.64 -19.07
CA THR A 148 -6.72 5.35 -19.68
C THR A 148 -6.49 4.30 -18.61
N ALA A 149 -5.75 4.64 -17.55
CA ALA A 149 -5.49 3.74 -16.42
C ALA A 149 -6.77 3.35 -15.67
N ILE A 150 -7.67 4.31 -15.40
CA ILE A 150 -8.96 4.03 -14.77
C ILE A 150 -9.75 3.04 -15.61
N ASN A 151 -9.90 3.31 -16.91
CA ASN A 151 -10.65 2.45 -17.82
C ASN A 151 -10.05 1.03 -17.92
N CYS A 152 -8.72 0.90 -17.93
CA CYS A 152 -8.03 -0.39 -17.86
C CYS A 152 -8.26 -1.16 -16.55
N ASN A 153 -8.63 -0.47 -15.50
CA ASN A 153 -8.81 -1.04 -14.16
C ASN A 153 -10.28 -1.30 -13.80
N GLU A 154 -11.23 -0.96 -14.68
CA GLU A 154 -12.65 -1.28 -14.46
C GLU A 154 -12.89 -2.79 -14.44
N ALA A 155 -13.82 -3.23 -13.61
CA ALA A 155 -14.10 -4.68 -13.40
C ALA A 155 -14.52 -5.40 -14.68
N ASN A 156 -15.15 -4.68 -15.62
CA ASN A 156 -15.66 -5.20 -16.89
C ASN A 156 -14.75 -4.86 -18.09
N ALA A 157 -13.52 -4.40 -17.85
CA ALA A 157 -12.60 -4.06 -18.92
C ALA A 157 -12.27 -5.30 -19.77
N SER A 158 -12.35 -5.17 -21.09
CA SER A 158 -11.92 -6.23 -22.02
C SER A 158 -10.41 -6.47 -21.89
N GLU A 159 -9.95 -7.64 -22.33
CA GLU A 159 -8.51 -7.95 -22.36
C GLU A 159 -7.72 -6.93 -23.20
N GLU A 160 -8.28 -6.48 -24.32
CA GLU A 160 -7.71 -5.42 -25.16
C GLU A 160 -7.58 -4.10 -24.39
N LEU A 161 -8.65 -3.68 -23.69
CA LEU A 161 -8.64 -2.47 -22.87
C LEU A 161 -7.64 -2.59 -21.73
N ASN A 162 -7.57 -3.74 -21.04
CA ASN A 162 -6.59 -3.98 -19.98
C ASN A 162 -5.13 -3.83 -20.44
N ASN A 163 -4.86 -4.06 -21.73
CA ASN A 163 -3.53 -3.91 -22.31
C ASN A 163 -3.23 -2.51 -22.85
N THR A 164 -4.23 -1.62 -22.93
CA THR A 164 -4.07 -0.27 -23.52
C THR A 164 -2.96 0.53 -22.88
N MET A 165 -2.85 0.51 -21.54
CA MET A 165 -1.75 1.19 -20.84
C MET A 165 -0.37 0.73 -21.26
N LYS A 166 -0.18 -0.57 -21.46
CA LYS A 166 1.10 -1.14 -21.89
C LYS A 166 1.48 -0.78 -23.32
N VAL A 167 0.48 -0.54 -24.17
CA VAL A 167 0.67 -0.21 -25.59
C VAL A 167 0.84 1.29 -25.80
N VAL A 168 0.01 2.11 -25.13
CA VAL A 168 -0.01 3.56 -25.33
C VAL A 168 1.00 4.30 -24.46
N PHE A 169 1.25 3.78 -23.25
CA PHE A 169 2.15 4.37 -22.25
C PHE A 169 3.14 3.33 -21.71
N PRO A 170 3.98 2.74 -22.59
CA PRO A 170 4.88 1.64 -22.21
C PRO A 170 5.94 2.05 -21.19
N GLU A 171 6.25 3.36 -21.08
CA GLU A 171 7.19 3.94 -20.12
C GLU A 171 6.62 3.99 -18.69
N VAL A 172 5.29 3.88 -18.51
CA VAL A 172 4.63 3.94 -17.19
C VAL A 172 4.56 2.56 -16.59
N HIS A 173 5.37 2.34 -15.56
CA HIS A 173 5.41 1.04 -14.87
C HIS A 173 4.04 0.66 -14.29
N THR A 174 3.70 -0.63 -14.34
CA THR A 174 2.40 -1.18 -13.92
C THR A 174 2.01 -0.75 -12.49
N SER A 175 2.96 -0.71 -11.56
CA SER A 175 2.71 -0.31 -10.16
C SER A 175 2.33 1.17 -9.98
N GLU A 176 2.50 2.00 -11.01
CA GLU A 176 2.15 3.42 -10.92
C GLU A 176 0.68 3.67 -11.28
N TRP A 177 0.01 2.74 -11.99
CA TRP A 177 -1.34 2.95 -12.48
C TRP A 177 -2.35 1.85 -12.09
N LYS A 178 -1.94 0.64 -11.72
CA LYS A 178 -2.86 -0.48 -11.38
C LYS A 178 -3.74 -0.22 -10.14
N TRP A 179 -3.41 0.78 -9.33
CA TRP A 179 -4.23 1.21 -8.20
C TRP A 179 -5.26 2.28 -8.58
N ALA A 180 -5.13 2.93 -9.76
CA ALA A 180 -6.01 4.02 -10.19
C ALA A 180 -7.46 3.55 -10.28
N ARG A 181 -8.37 4.31 -9.68
CA ARG A 181 -9.81 4.09 -9.63
C ARG A 181 -10.54 5.42 -9.74
N ARG A 182 -11.87 5.37 -9.96
CA ARG A 182 -12.72 6.54 -9.83
C ARG A 182 -12.76 7.02 -8.38
N ASP A 183 -13.00 8.31 -8.18
CA ASP A 183 -12.94 8.95 -6.86
C ASP A 183 -13.91 8.34 -5.84
N GLU A 184 -15.10 7.97 -6.28
CA GLU A 184 -16.13 7.32 -5.48
C GLU A 184 -15.74 5.93 -4.94
N GLU A 185 -14.72 5.32 -5.50
CA GLU A 185 -14.19 4.04 -5.03
C GLU A 185 -13.21 4.18 -3.84
N PHE A 186 -12.77 5.40 -3.54
CA PHE A 186 -11.94 5.68 -2.37
C PHE A 186 -12.79 6.13 -1.19
N THR A 187 -12.43 5.70 0.02
CA THR A 187 -13.10 6.16 1.24
C THR A 187 -12.86 7.65 1.49
N LEU A 188 -11.70 8.14 1.09
CA LEU A 188 -11.29 9.54 1.18
C LEU A 188 -10.32 9.87 0.07
N THR A 189 -10.52 11.02 -0.58
CA THR A 189 -9.52 11.66 -1.45
C THR A 189 -8.99 12.91 -0.76
N ILE A 190 -7.67 12.98 -0.57
CA ILE A 190 -6.97 14.09 0.07
C ILE A 190 -6.25 14.90 -1.00
N GLU A 191 -6.58 16.19 -1.11
CA GLU A 191 -5.91 17.13 -2.01
C GLU A 191 -4.72 17.80 -1.29
N ASN A 192 -3.50 17.38 -1.63
CA ASN A 192 -2.26 17.85 -1.02
C ASN A 192 -1.60 18.96 -1.86
N ASN A 193 -2.37 19.99 -2.19
CA ASN A 193 -1.89 21.15 -2.98
C ASN A 193 -1.53 22.37 -2.12
N ASN A 194 -1.74 22.30 -0.81
CA ASN A 194 -1.55 23.38 0.14
C ASN A 194 -0.44 23.10 1.14
N SER A 195 -0.44 23.80 2.28
CA SER A 195 0.54 23.62 3.35
C SER A 195 0.39 22.28 4.08
N ILE A 196 1.44 21.90 4.81
CA ILE A 196 1.43 20.71 5.67
C ILE A 196 0.37 20.81 6.77
N GLU A 197 0.09 21.99 7.27
CA GLU A 197 -0.95 22.25 8.28
C GLU A 197 -2.34 21.94 7.71
N THR A 198 -2.59 22.35 6.46
CA THR A 198 -3.84 22.04 5.75
C THR A 198 -3.99 20.54 5.54
N LEU A 199 -2.92 19.86 5.13
CA LEU A 199 -2.91 18.41 4.98
C LEU A 199 -3.21 17.71 6.30
N LYS A 200 -2.53 18.11 7.38
CA LYS A 200 -2.75 17.58 8.74
C LYS A 200 -4.20 17.78 9.17
N HIS A 201 -4.77 18.96 8.93
CA HIS A 201 -6.17 19.24 9.24
C HIS A 201 -7.14 18.32 8.49
N GLN A 202 -6.95 18.08 7.19
CA GLN A 202 -7.80 17.16 6.40
C GLN A 202 -7.77 15.74 6.99
N VAL A 203 -6.57 15.20 7.30
CA VAL A 203 -6.40 13.87 7.88
C VAL A 203 -7.11 13.78 9.25
N LEU A 204 -6.85 14.72 10.15
CA LEU A 204 -7.39 14.71 11.52
C LEU A 204 -8.91 14.91 11.55
N SER A 205 -9.45 15.77 10.69
CA SER A 205 -10.90 15.99 10.59
C SER A 205 -11.64 14.71 10.18
N HIS A 206 -11.08 13.96 9.23
CA HIS A 206 -11.68 12.68 8.81
C HIS A 206 -11.61 11.61 9.91
N LEU A 207 -10.51 11.53 10.65
CA LEU A 207 -10.40 10.61 11.78
C LEU A 207 -11.41 10.93 12.89
N GLY A 208 -11.59 12.21 13.23
CA GLY A 208 -12.55 12.67 14.22
C GLY A 208 -14.00 12.35 13.85
N SER A 209 -14.38 12.52 12.60
CA SER A 209 -15.72 12.20 12.09
C SER A 209 -16.04 10.70 12.20
N ASN A 210 -15.06 9.83 12.04
CA ASN A 210 -15.24 8.37 12.14
C ASN A 210 -15.32 7.88 13.60
N GLN A 211 -14.74 8.59 14.56
CA GLN A 211 -14.83 8.21 15.99
C GLN A 211 -16.21 8.50 16.58
N THR A 212 -16.92 9.50 16.09
CA THR A 212 -18.29 9.84 16.55
C THR A 212 -19.34 8.85 16.05
N LEU A 213 -19.08 8.08 14.99
CA LEU A 213 -19.98 7.07 14.44
C LEU A 213 -19.81 5.68 15.08
N SER A 214 -18.80 5.47 15.90
CA SER A 214 -18.45 4.17 16.50
C SER A 214 -18.74 4.03 18.00
N THR A 215 -19.53 4.92 18.61
CA THR A 215 -20.05 4.69 19.96
C THR A 215 -21.26 3.76 19.88
N PRO A 216 -21.19 2.51 20.38
CA PRO A 216 -22.38 1.68 20.47
C PRO A 216 -23.33 2.31 21.51
N ASP A 217 -24.58 2.49 21.10
CA ASP A 217 -25.68 2.83 22.00
C ASP A 217 -25.84 1.68 23.02
N ASN A 218 -25.30 1.90 24.21
CA ASN A 218 -25.26 0.93 25.30
C ASN A 218 -26.55 1.00 26.13
N SER A 219 -27.71 1.03 25.45
CA SER A 219 -29.07 1.03 26.10
C SER A 219 -29.88 -0.21 25.76
N LEU A 220 -29.31 -1.41 25.79
CA LEU A 220 -30.04 -2.64 25.88
C LEU A 220 -29.79 -3.28 27.26
N SER A 221 -30.58 -2.85 28.24
CA SER A 221 -30.76 -3.56 29.49
C SER A 221 -31.49 -4.91 29.22
N ILE A 222 -30.72 -5.99 29.20
CA ILE A 222 -31.30 -7.34 29.21
C ILE A 222 -31.82 -7.59 30.64
N GLN A 223 -33.11 -7.55 30.79
CA GLN A 223 -33.81 -8.12 31.97
C GLN A 223 -33.70 -9.65 31.88
N PHE A 224 -32.93 -10.23 32.81
CA PHE A 224 -33.03 -11.66 33.10
C PHE A 224 -34.37 -11.89 33.86
N SER A 225 -35.32 -12.49 33.20
CA SER A 225 -36.50 -13.09 33.86
C SER A 225 -36.10 -14.43 34.43
N ASP A 226 -36.28 -14.58 35.72
CA ASP A 226 -36.23 -15.83 36.46
C ASP A 226 -37.08 -16.93 35.82
N TYR A 227 -36.45 -18.04 35.52
CA TYR A 227 -37.17 -19.32 35.48
C TYR A 227 -36.63 -20.19 36.59
N GLY A 228 -37.36 -20.19 37.72
CA GLY A 228 -37.27 -21.24 38.70
C GLY A 228 -38.02 -22.47 38.22
N CYS A 229 -37.45 -23.60 38.43
CA CYS A 229 -37.89 -24.92 38.94
C CYS A 229 -36.79 -25.93 38.60
#